data_5c55861f4149f9b16aca8da61613a16c
#
_entry.id   5c55861f4149f9b16aca8da61613a16c
#
_cell.length_a   1.000
_cell.length_b   1.000
_cell.length_c   1.000
_cell.angle_alpha   90.00
_cell.angle_beta   90.00
_cell.angle_gamma   90.00
#
_symmetry.space_group_name_H-M   'P 1'
#
loop_
_entity.id
_entity.type
_entity.pdbx_description
1 polymer ?
#
loop_
_entity_poly.entity_id
_entity_poly.type
_entity_poly.pdbx_seq_one_letter_code
_entity_poly.pdbx_strand_id
1 'polypeptide(L)'
;RDASVADVVRIVEEAVAAKSEGTPLIEPVVSLEDVREAETEVRPAEELPDAAGGDAPQGVGVAPRDAAERMVFGTWASITGKAPAGVTSTLPEITEDVAKQIAERLSERVGREIEPGQVLEVDTLEPLANIVRDALETEVEGNIRVLRARPEGSTKPSVFMFHPAGGSSVVFLPLTRRLPEDVPVYGVERLEGTLEERAAAYIDEIREYSDGRPVVLGGWSFGGALAYEVAHQLKDTDVEVAYIALLDTVQPSEPIPDTMEETKARWKRYSEFAQKTYGLDFPVPYELLETAGEEAMLGMLEQFLATTDASEHGLAAGVLEHQRASFVDNRILDKLDFHRWAEVQLPVVLFRAERMHDGAIELEPRYAHIDPDGGWSAIVDDLDIVQLKGDHLAVPDEPAIGVVGAHMAKRINELE
;
A
#
# COMPACT_ATOMS: atom_id res chain seq x y z
N ARG A 1 6.77 -9.77 -30.08
CA ARG A 1 8.26 -9.81 -30.04
C ARG A 1 8.62 -9.38 -28.66
N ASP A 2 9.09 -10.28 -27.88
CA ASP A 2 9.52 -10.07 -26.51
C ASP A 2 10.75 -9.14 -26.55
N ALA A 3 10.58 -7.92 -26.03
CA ALA A 3 11.70 -7.00 -25.86
C ALA A 3 12.41 -7.39 -24.55
N SER A 4 13.71 -7.70 -24.63
CA SER A 4 14.50 -7.94 -23.42
C SER A 4 14.87 -6.61 -22.74
N VAL A 5 15.23 -6.68 -21.45
CA VAL A 5 15.78 -5.53 -20.70
C VAL A 5 16.88 -4.82 -21.50
N ALA A 6 17.75 -5.60 -22.17
CA ALA A 6 18.79 -5.07 -23.03
C ALA A 6 18.24 -4.27 -24.22
N ASP A 7 17.06 -4.61 -24.75
CA ASP A 7 16.43 -3.87 -25.84
C ASP A 7 15.87 -2.52 -25.36
N VAL A 8 15.32 -2.47 -24.16
CA VAL A 8 14.82 -1.22 -23.54
C VAL A 8 15.99 -0.30 -23.23
N VAL A 9 17.04 -0.81 -22.59
CA VAL A 9 18.27 -0.04 -22.32
C VAL A 9 18.87 0.49 -23.62
N ARG A 10 18.96 -0.33 -24.67
CA ARG A 10 19.48 0.10 -25.96
C ARG A 10 18.62 1.19 -26.62
N ILE A 11 17.30 1.11 -26.56
CA ILE A 11 16.39 2.14 -27.08
C ILE A 11 16.58 3.46 -26.33
N VAL A 12 16.73 3.41 -25.02
CA VAL A 12 16.99 4.58 -24.18
C VAL A 12 18.36 5.17 -24.48
N GLU A 13 19.41 4.36 -24.59
CA GLU A 13 20.75 4.79 -24.95
C GLU A 13 20.80 5.41 -26.36
N GLU A 14 20.08 4.82 -27.33
CA GLU A 14 19.96 5.37 -28.69
C GLU A 14 19.20 6.69 -28.71
N ALA A 15 18.14 6.83 -27.87
CA ALA A 15 17.39 8.08 -27.75
C ALA A 15 18.19 9.20 -27.06
N VAL A 16 18.97 8.84 -26.04
CA VAL A 16 19.89 9.75 -25.35
C VAL A 16 21.05 10.14 -26.28
N ALA A 17 21.67 9.20 -26.98
CA ALA A 17 22.75 9.48 -27.93
C ALA A 17 22.31 10.33 -29.10
N ALA A 18 21.05 10.21 -29.55
CA ALA A 18 20.49 11.04 -30.61
C ALA A 18 20.25 12.50 -30.19
N LYS A 19 20.18 12.77 -28.87
CA LYS A 19 19.96 14.12 -28.30
C LYS A 19 21.22 14.83 -27.83
N SER A 20 22.31 14.11 -27.54
CA SER A 20 23.54 14.69 -26.98
C SER A 20 24.77 14.22 -27.76
N GLU A 21 25.25 15.00 -28.71
CA GLU A 21 26.62 14.85 -29.16
C GLU A 21 27.55 15.49 -28.11
N GLY A 22 28.06 14.64 -27.20
CA GLY A 22 29.34 14.88 -26.55
C GLY A 22 29.37 15.35 -25.09
N THR A 23 28.49 14.90 -24.18
CA THR A 23 28.69 15.16 -22.75
C THR A 23 28.98 13.85 -21.99
N PRO A 24 30.02 13.73 -21.14
CA PRO A 24 30.33 12.52 -20.39
C PRO A 24 29.31 12.30 -19.26
N LEU A 25 28.97 11.03 -19.00
CA LEU A 25 28.17 10.58 -17.87
C LEU A 25 28.72 11.13 -16.56
N ILE A 26 27.88 11.76 -15.76
CA ILE A 26 28.22 12.25 -14.44
C ILE A 26 28.00 11.12 -13.42
N GLU A 27 29.04 10.74 -12.70
CA GLU A 27 28.92 9.80 -11.56
C GLU A 27 28.05 10.41 -10.44
N PRO A 28 27.23 9.61 -9.71
CA PRO A 28 26.41 10.11 -8.61
C PRO A 28 27.30 10.71 -7.50
N VAL A 29 26.94 11.90 -7.03
CA VAL A 29 27.73 12.68 -6.08
C VAL A 29 27.55 12.20 -4.62
N VAL A 30 26.58 11.33 -4.34
CA VAL A 30 26.29 10.84 -2.98
C VAL A 30 26.86 9.45 -2.79
N SER A 31 27.76 9.29 -1.83
CA SER A 31 28.33 7.99 -1.47
C SER A 31 27.44 7.25 -0.47
N LEU A 32 27.49 5.91 -0.48
CA LEU A 32 26.82 5.08 0.53
C LEU A 32 27.25 5.37 1.98
N GLU A 33 28.37 6.06 2.17
CA GLU A 33 28.86 6.48 3.49
C GLU A 33 28.10 7.69 4.02
N ASP A 34 27.70 8.63 3.15
CA ASP A 34 26.91 9.81 3.54
C ASP A 34 25.49 9.42 3.99
N VAL A 35 24.93 8.35 3.42
CA VAL A 35 23.63 7.81 3.84
C VAL A 35 23.74 7.06 5.17
N ARG A 36 24.85 6.36 5.43
CA ARG A 36 25.08 5.63 6.69
C ARG A 36 25.35 6.53 7.88
N GLU A 37 25.90 7.73 7.69
CA GLU A 37 26.12 8.69 8.79
C GLU A 37 24.79 9.26 9.31
N ALA A 38 23.75 9.34 8.48
CA ALA A 38 22.40 9.72 8.91
C ALA A 38 21.66 8.60 9.68
N GLU A 39 22.08 7.34 9.51
CA GLU A 39 21.48 6.17 10.21
C GLU A 39 22.02 5.95 11.63
N THR A 40 23.12 6.62 12.03
CA THR A 40 23.82 6.34 13.31
C THR A 40 23.14 6.90 14.55
N GLU A 41 22.05 7.66 14.45
CA GLU A 41 21.26 8.13 15.61
C GLU A 41 19.98 7.34 15.88
N VAL A 42 19.67 6.30 15.10
CA VAL A 42 18.52 5.44 15.36
C VAL A 42 18.83 4.49 16.51
N ARG A 43 18.07 4.58 17.60
CA ARG A 43 18.14 3.60 18.70
C ARG A 43 17.93 2.20 18.14
N PRO A 44 18.73 1.19 18.55
CA PRO A 44 18.50 -0.19 18.13
C PRO A 44 17.08 -0.61 18.53
N ALA A 45 16.35 -1.22 17.60
CA ALA A 45 15.11 -1.90 17.88
C ALA A 45 15.35 -2.92 19.00
N GLU A 46 14.50 -2.93 20.03
CA GLU A 46 14.51 -4.00 21.02
C GLU A 46 14.31 -5.32 20.28
N GLU A 47 15.28 -6.22 20.44
CA GLU A 47 15.28 -7.55 19.86
C GLU A 47 13.98 -8.28 20.24
N LEU A 48 13.23 -8.71 19.24
CA LEU A 48 12.23 -9.74 19.41
C LEU A 48 12.91 -11.00 19.97
N PRO A 49 12.29 -11.74 20.90
CA PRO A 49 12.95 -12.86 21.57
C PRO A 49 13.43 -13.89 20.55
N ASP A 50 14.70 -14.24 20.65
CA ASP A 50 15.39 -15.27 19.88
C ASP A 50 14.57 -16.55 19.77
N ALA A 51 14.16 -16.90 18.55
CA ALA A 51 13.66 -18.23 18.25
C ALA A 51 14.87 -19.18 18.19
N ALA A 52 15.07 -19.92 19.26
CA ALA A 52 16.14 -20.88 19.41
C ALA A 52 16.10 -22.00 18.37
N GLY A 53 17.18 -22.12 17.60
CA GLY A 53 17.84 -23.37 17.21
C GLY A 53 17.15 -24.27 16.19
N GLY A 54 17.64 -24.23 14.96
CA GLY A 54 17.50 -25.29 13.97
C GLY A 54 18.25 -24.91 12.69
N ASP A 55 19.35 -25.61 12.38
CA ASP A 55 20.11 -25.47 11.16
C ASP A 55 19.26 -25.72 9.91
N ALA A 56 18.88 -24.64 9.21
CA ALA A 56 18.47 -24.69 7.81
C ALA A 56 19.17 -23.53 7.08
N PRO A 57 19.54 -23.65 5.81
CA PRO A 57 20.19 -22.57 5.08
C PRO A 57 19.22 -21.39 5.01
N GLN A 58 19.55 -20.31 5.68
CA GLN A 58 18.80 -19.07 5.69
C GLN A 58 18.92 -18.39 4.32
N GLY A 59 17.94 -18.65 3.43
CA GLY A 59 17.60 -17.70 2.39
C GLY A 59 16.99 -16.47 3.07
N VAL A 60 17.48 -15.30 2.75
CA VAL A 60 16.88 -14.04 3.24
C VAL A 60 15.44 -13.99 2.69
N GLY A 61 14.46 -14.19 3.55
CA GLY A 61 13.07 -14.26 3.13
C GLY A 61 12.54 -12.89 2.74
N VAL A 62 11.77 -12.83 1.66
CA VAL A 62 11.09 -11.61 1.23
C VAL A 62 9.87 -11.38 2.12
N ALA A 63 9.77 -10.19 2.71
CA ALA A 63 8.59 -9.80 3.50
C ALA A 63 7.32 -9.76 2.62
N PRO A 64 6.13 -9.96 3.20
CA PRO A 64 4.86 -9.87 2.44
C PRO A 64 4.72 -8.52 1.72
N ARG A 65 4.48 -8.56 0.41
CA ARG A 65 4.50 -7.41 -0.49
C ARG A 65 3.11 -6.79 -0.70
N ASP A 66 2.05 -7.60 -0.62
CA ASP A 66 0.66 -7.16 -0.83
C ASP A 66 -0.31 -7.72 0.23
N ALA A 67 -1.60 -7.41 0.10
CA ALA A 67 -2.64 -7.84 1.03
C ALA A 67 -2.82 -9.37 1.05
N ALA A 68 -2.70 -10.03 -0.11
CA ALA A 68 -2.85 -11.49 -0.21
C ALA A 68 -1.67 -12.21 0.49
N GLU A 69 -0.45 -11.75 0.24
CA GLU A 69 0.75 -12.29 0.89
C GLU A 69 0.72 -12.07 2.40
N ARG A 70 0.31 -10.89 2.88
CA ARG A 70 0.12 -10.64 4.32
C ARG A 70 -0.94 -11.55 4.93
N MET A 71 -2.05 -11.75 4.23
CA MET A 71 -3.13 -12.61 4.71
C MET A 71 -2.67 -14.06 4.87
N VAL A 72 -1.96 -14.59 3.89
CA VAL A 72 -1.44 -15.96 3.93
C VAL A 72 -0.35 -16.10 4.99
N PHE A 73 0.59 -15.15 5.03
CA PHE A 73 1.69 -15.13 6.01
C PHE A 73 1.16 -15.08 7.44
N GLY A 74 0.25 -14.16 7.73
CA GLY A 74 -0.36 -14.03 9.06
C GLY A 74 -1.22 -15.24 9.45
N THR A 75 -1.95 -15.82 8.50
CA THR A 75 -2.73 -17.04 8.73
C THR A 75 -1.83 -18.23 9.06
N TRP A 76 -0.76 -18.41 8.26
CA TRP A 76 0.24 -19.45 8.52
C TRP A 76 0.87 -19.30 9.91
N ALA A 77 1.41 -18.11 10.20
CA ALA A 77 2.05 -17.83 11.49
C ALA A 77 1.11 -18.06 12.69
N SER A 78 -0.16 -17.65 12.56
CA SER A 78 -1.18 -17.78 13.60
C SER A 78 -1.53 -19.23 13.89
N ILE A 79 -1.61 -20.09 12.86
CA ILE A 79 -2.04 -21.49 13.02
C ILE A 79 -0.86 -22.39 13.39
N THR A 80 0.30 -22.19 12.76
CA THR A 80 1.50 -23.00 13.04
C THR A 80 2.26 -22.56 14.29
N GLY A 81 1.97 -21.36 14.81
CA GLY A 81 2.69 -20.73 15.90
C GLY A 81 4.09 -20.24 15.53
N LYS A 82 4.46 -20.28 14.24
CA LYS A 82 5.78 -19.87 13.75
C LYS A 82 5.66 -19.16 12.41
N ALA A 83 6.15 -17.92 12.36
CA ALA A 83 6.24 -17.18 11.12
C ALA A 83 7.36 -17.76 10.23
N PRO A 84 7.13 -17.89 8.89
CA PRO A 84 8.20 -18.16 7.92
C PRO A 84 9.21 -17.02 7.91
N ALA A 85 10.41 -17.25 7.38
CA ALA A 85 11.42 -16.20 7.20
C ALA A 85 10.96 -15.16 6.15
N GLY A 86 10.06 -15.53 5.25
CA GLY A 86 9.44 -14.68 4.25
C GLY A 86 8.51 -15.48 3.34
N VAL A 87 7.85 -14.79 2.40
CA VAL A 87 6.87 -15.42 1.50
C VAL A 87 7.50 -16.36 0.47
N THR A 88 8.76 -16.14 0.14
CA THR A 88 9.56 -16.96 -0.78
C THR A 88 10.43 -18.02 -0.09
N SER A 89 10.39 -18.07 1.25
CA SER A 89 11.16 -19.03 2.03
C SER A 89 10.51 -20.41 2.00
N THR A 90 11.33 -21.47 1.95
CA THR A 90 10.86 -22.84 2.03
C THR A 90 10.09 -23.07 3.35
N LEU A 91 8.89 -23.60 3.23
CA LEU A 91 8.00 -23.89 4.34
C LEU A 91 8.38 -25.22 5.01
N PRO A 92 8.22 -25.33 6.33
CA PRO A 92 8.30 -26.62 7.00
C PRO A 92 7.10 -27.51 6.61
N GLU A 93 7.32 -28.82 6.61
CA GLU A 93 6.23 -29.79 6.46
C GLU A 93 5.17 -29.57 7.54
N ILE A 94 3.90 -29.64 7.14
CA ILE A 94 2.74 -29.52 8.03
C ILE A 94 1.86 -30.77 7.91
N THR A 95 1.05 -31.02 8.92
CA THR A 95 0.08 -32.13 8.90
C THR A 95 -1.17 -31.73 8.11
N GLU A 96 -1.94 -32.74 7.64
CA GLU A 96 -3.22 -32.52 6.98
C GLU A 96 -4.19 -31.69 7.85
N ASP A 97 -4.19 -31.88 9.16
CA ASP A 97 -5.04 -31.12 10.09
C ASP A 97 -4.66 -29.62 10.13
N VAL A 98 -3.36 -29.31 10.08
CA VAL A 98 -2.87 -27.92 10.04
C VAL A 98 -3.21 -27.29 8.69
N ALA A 99 -3.00 -28.01 7.60
CA ALA A 99 -3.36 -27.55 6.26
C ALA A 99 -4.87 -27.25 6.14
N LYS A 100 -5.71 -28.13 6.71
CA LYS A 100 -7.15 -27.91 6.77
C LYS A 100 -7.51 -26.65 7.55
N GLN A 101 -6.92 -26.38 8.69
CA GLN A 101 -7.17 -25.16 9.48
C GLN A 101 -6.74 -23.89 8.70
N ILE A 102 -5.60 -23.95 8.00
CA ILE A 102 -5.14 -22.85 7.16
C ILE A 102 -6.13 -22.60 6.02
N ALA A 103 -6.53 -23.66 5.30
CA ALA A 103 -7.47 -23.60 4.19
C ALA A 103 -8.83 -23.04 4.62
N GLU A 104 -9.41 -23.55 5.73
CA GLU A 104 -10.67 -23.07 6.30
C GLU A 104 -10.58 -21.59 6.67
N ARG A 105 -9.49 -21.19 7.32
CA ARG A 105 -9.29 -19.80 7.76
C ARG A 105 -9.13 -18.84 6.57
N LEU A 106 -8.40 -19.25 5.54
CA LEU A 106 -8.26 -18.46 4.32
C LEU A 106 -9.61 -18.39 3.56
N SER A 107 -10.31 -19.53 3.41
CA SER A 107 -11.64 -19.58 2.77
C SER A 107 -12.63 -18.62 3.43
N GLU A 108 -12.69 -18.60 4.76
CA GLU A 108 -13.52 -17.66 5.52
C GLU A 108 -13.15 -16.20 5.24
N ARG A 109 -11.84 -15.91 5.09
CA ARG A 109 -11.36 -14.55 4.89
C ARG A 109 -11.60 -14.03 3.48
N VAL A 110 -11.50 -14.90 2.48
CA VAL A 110 -11.67 -14.51 1.06
C VAL A 110 -13.08 -14.76 0.52
N GLY A 111 -13.94 -15.48 1.26
CA GLY A 111 -15.30 -15.80 0.82
C GLY A 111 -15.35 -16.83 -0.33
N ARG A 112 -14.25 -17.55 -0.58
CA ARG A 112 -14.13 -18.60 -1.60
C ARG A 112 -13.44 -19.81 -1.01
N GLU A 113 -13.84 -21.01 -1.42
CA GLU A 113 -13.26 -22.27 -0.96
C GLU A 113 -11.80 -22.41 -1.42
N ILE A 114 -10.92 -22.66 -0.47
CA ILE A 114 -9.52 -23.05 -0.67
C ILE A 114 -9.37 -24.47 -0.13
N GLU A 115 -8.90 -25.37 -0.95
CA GLU A 115 -8.78 -26.78 -0.60
C GLU A 115 -7.52 -27.04 0.25
N PRO A 116 -7.58 -27.92 1.27
CA PRO A 116 -6.39 -28.28 2.05
C PRO A 116 -5.23 -28.82 1.21
N GLY A 117 -5.52 -29.49 0.09
CA GLY A 117 -4.52 -29.97 -0.85
C GLY A 117 -3.68 -28.84 -1.43
N GLN A 118 -4.29 -27.70 -1.75
CA GLN A 118 -3.57 -26.52 -2.25
C GLN A 118 -2.58 -25.96 -1.25
N VAL A 119 -2.85 -26.11 0.07
CA VAL A 119 -1.94 -25.69 1.14
C VAL A 119 -0.79 -26.69 1.32
N LEU A 120 -1.02 -27.98 1.08
CA LEU A 120 0.01 -29.03 1.19
C LEU A 120 0.96 -29.09 0.00
N GLU A 121 0.53 -28.63 -1.16
CA GLU A 121 1.30 -28.70 -2.42
C GLU A 121 2.30 -27.56 -2.59
N VAL A 122 2.28 -26.55 -1.70
CA VAL A 122 3.17 -25.38 -1.84
C VAL A 122 4.46 -25.53 -1.02
N ASP A 123 5.58 -25.24 -1.64
CA ASP A 123 6.90 -25.19 -0.98
C ASP A 123 7.19 -23.82 -0.34
N THR A 124 6.48 -22.78 -0.77
CA THR A 124 6.56 -21.38 -0.27
C THR A 124 5.16 -20.79 -0.16
N LEU A 125 5.02 -19.63 0.52
CA LEU A 125 3.69 -18.98 0.66
C LEU A 125 3.22 -18.30 -0.63
N GLU A 126 4.10 -17.99 -1.54
CA GLU A 126 3.80 -17.19 -2.74
C GLU A 126 2.72 -17.84 -3.65
N PRO A 127 2.77 -19.15 -3.99
CA PRO A 127 1.70 -19.78 -4.77
C PRO A 127 0.34 -19.76 -4.06
N LEU A 128 0.33 -19.93 -2.73
CA LEU A 128 -0.90 -19.85 -1.96
C LEU A 128 -1.46 -18.43 -1.92
N ALA A 129 -0.57 -17.43 -1.84
CA ALA A 129 -0.95 -16.01 -1.93
C ALA A 129 -1.55 -15.66 -3.31
N ASN A 130 -1.11 -16.29 -4.39
CA ASN A 130 -1.73 -16.12 -5.71
C ASN A 130 -3.18 -16.60 -5.74
N ILE A 131 -3.46 -17.76 -5.15
CA ILE A 131 -4.83 -18.28 -5.03
C ILE A 131 -5.72 -17.31 -4.23
N VAL A 132 -5.18 -16.75 -3.15
CA VAL A 132 -5.87 -15.75 -2.33
C VAL A 132 -6.08 -14.45 -3.10
N ARG A 133 -5.09 -13.99 -3.84
CA ARG A 133 -5.18 -12.77 -4.68
C ARG A 133 -6.26 -12.91 -5.73
N ASP A 134 -6.27 -14.01 -6.50
CA ASP A 134 -7.29 -14.29 -7.49
C ASP A 134 -8.73 -14.35 -6.90
N ALA A 135 -8.83 -14.75 -5.64
CA ALA A 135 -10.13 -14.78 -4.95
C ALA A 135 -10.58 -13.39 -4.46
N LEU A 136 -9.63 -12.53 -4.09
CA LEU A 136 -9.91 -11.18 -3.59
C LEU A 136 -10.08 -10.17 -4.72
N GLU A 137 -9.26 -10.25 -5.76
CA GLU A 137 -9.18 -9.28 -6.86
C GLU A 137 -10.15 -9.64 -8.00
N THR A 138 -11.39 -10.00 -7.66
CA THR A 138 -12.44 -10.18 -8.66
C THR A 138 -12.75 -8.85 -9.33
N GLU A 139 -13.03 -8.88 -10.64
CA GLU A 139 -13.45 -7.69 -11.39
C GLU A 139 -14.67 -7.04 -10.74
N VAL A 140 -14.70 -5.72 -10.75
CA VAL A 140 -15.80 -4.90 -10.23
C VAL A 140 -16.40 -4.12 -11.39
N GLU A 141 -17.71 -4.06 -11.45
CA GLU A 141 -18.39 -3.17 -12.38
C GLU A 141 -18.35 -1.74 -11.81
N GLY A 142 -17.75 -0.80 -12.54
CA GLY A 142 -17.48 0.55 -12.02
C GLY A 142 -16.22 0.63 -11.15
N ASN A 143 -16.19 1.60 -10.25
CA ASN A 143 -15.03 1.92 -9.42
C ASN A 143 -15.25 1.57 -7.93
N ILE A 144 -16.44 1.10 -7.57
CA ILE A 144 -16.84 0.82 -6.19
C ILE A 144 -17.16 -0.65 -5.99
N ARG A 145 -16.41 -1.28 -5.11
CA ARG A 145 -16.64 -2.65 -4.64
C ARG A 145 -17.62 -2.65 -3.47
N VAL A 146 -18.70 -3.41 -3.58
CA VAL A 146 -19.63 -3.60 -2.47
C VAL A 146 -19.02 -4.61 -1.48
N LEU A 147 -18.43 -4.12 -0.38
CA LEU A 147 -17.93 -4.98 0.70
C LEU A 147 -19.07 -5.46 1.62
N ARG A 148 -20.05 -4.60 1.86
CA ARG A 148 -21.34 -4.89 2.49
C ARG A 148 -22.40 -3.99 1.89
N ALA A 149 -23.39 -4.59 1.21
CA ALA A 149 -24.52 -3.85 0.68
C ALA A 149 -25.33 -3.20 1.81
N ARG A 150 -26.06 -2.13 1.49
CA ARG A 150 -27.00 -1.50 2.44
C ARG A 150 -28.09 -2.49 2.83
N PRO A 151 -28.20 -2.84 4.14
CA PRO A 151 -29.31 -3.68 4.60
C PRO A 151 -30.64 -2.96 4.44
N GLU A 152 -31.71 -3.73 4.21
CA GLU A 152 -33.05 -3.20 4.09
C GLU A 152 -33.44 -2.44 5.39
N GLY A 153 -33.91 -1.19 5.23
CA GLY A 153 -34.30 -0.33 6.34
C GLY A 153 -33.15 0.35 7.08
N SER A 154 -31.88 0.12 6.68
CA SER A 154 -30.77 0.81 7.31
C SER A 154 -30.80 2.32 7.05
N THR A 155 -30.67 3.11 8.11
CA THR A 155 -30.52 4.58 8.09
C THR A 155 -29.08 5.03 8.30
N LYS A 156 -28.17 4.10 8.53
CA LYS A 156 -26.75 4.37 8.80
C LYS A 156 -26.04 5.05 7.62
N PRO A 157 -25.02 5.88 7.90
CA PRO A 157 -24.18 6.45 6.85
C PRO A 157 -23.49 5.36 6.05
N SER A 158 -23.22 5.62 4.76
CA SER A 158 -22.37 4.77 3.93
C SER A 158 -20.91 5.01 4.27
N VAL A 159 -20.15 3.94 4.46
CA VAL A 159 -18.69 4.01 4.70
C VAL A 159 -17.97 3.67 3.39
N PHE A 160 -17.16 4.61 2.89
CA PHE A 160 -16.32 4.43 1.70
C PHE A 160 -14.87 4.35 2.13
N MET A 161 -14.22 3.23 1.81
CA MET A 161 -12.81 2.98 2.17
C MET A 161 -11.95 2.93 0.91
N PHE A 162 -11.05 3.88 0.78
CA PHE A 162 -10.19 4.07 -0.39
C PHE A 162 -8.95 3.17 -0.32
N HIS A 163 -8.63 2.56 -1.45
CA HIS A 163 -7.50 1.64 -1.61
C HIS A 163 -6.16 2.24 -1.14
N PRO A 164 -5.24 1.44 -0.58
CA PRO A 164 -3.87 1.88 -0.30
C PRO A 164 -3.05 1.99 -1.60
N ALA A 165 -1.83 2.53 -1.51
CA ALA A 165 -0.93 2.62 -2.64
C ALA A 165 -0.76 1.27 -3.35
N GLY A 166 -1.05 1.23 -4.65
CA GLY A 166 -0.96 0.06 -5.51
C GLY A 166 -1.87 -1.10 -5.17
N GLY A 167 -2.69 -0.99 -4.12
CA GLY A 167 -3.52 -2.09 -3.62
C GLY A 167 -5.00 -1.98 -4.02
N SER A 168 -5.77 -2.99 -3.61
CA SER A 168 -7.22 -3.06 -3.73
C SER A 168 -7.90 -2.76 -2.40
N SER A 169 -9.14 -2.31 -2.46
CA SER A 169 -9.99 -2.06 -1.30
C SER A 169 -10.38 -3.32 -0.51
N VAL A 170 -10.11 -4.51 -1.04
CA VAL A 170 -10.33 -5.78 -0.32
C VAL A 170 -9.57 -5.88 1.00
N VAL A 171 -8.53 -5.08 1.18
CA VAL A 171 -7.79 -4.95 2.44
C VAL A 171 -8.70 -4.55 3.61
N PHE A 172 -9.87 -3.96 3.36
CA PHE A 172 -10.84 -3.53 4.37
C PHE A 172 -11.91 -4.59 4.73
N LEU A 173 -11.83 -5.81 4.18
CA LEU A 173 -12.73 -6.89 4.60
C LEU A 173 -12.67 -7.18 6.13
N PRO A 174 -11.51 -7.14 6.81
CA PRO A 174 -11.48 -7.24 8.27
C PRO A 174 -12.22 -6.11 8.98
N LEU A 175 -12.06 -4.86 8.51
CA LEU A 175 -12.79 -3.70 9.05
C LEU A 175 -14.31 -3.86 8.88
N THR A 176 -14.76 -4.30 7.71
CA THR A 176 -16.18 -4.52 7.41
C THR A 176 -16.85 -5.44 8.43
N ARG A 177 -16.12 -6.47 8.92
CA ARG A 177 -16.61 -7.40 9.95
C ARG A 177 -16.65 -6.81 11.35
N ARG A 178 -15.97 -5.69 11.60
CA ARG A 178 -15.92 -4.99 12.89
C ARG A 178 -16.93 -3.86 13.00
N LEU A 179 -17.45 -3.38 11.89
CA LEU A 179 -18.53 -2.39 11.88
C LEU A 179 -19.89 -3.06 12.13
N PRO A 180 -20.86 -2.34 12.71
CA PRO A 180 -22.22 -2.84 12.89
C PRO A 180 -22.81 -3.40 11.60
N GLU A 181 -23.61 -4.46 11.70
CA GLU A 181 -24.13 -5.18 10.53
C GLU A 181 -25.05 -4.34 9.64
N ASP A 182 -25.67 -3.31 10.20
CA ASP A 182 -26.55 -2.36 9.51
C ASP A 182 -25.81 -1.22 8.80
N VAL A 183 -24.48 -1.12 8.93
CA VAL A 183 -23.64 -0.13 8.25
C VAL A 183 -23.25 -0.64 6.88
N PRO A 184 -23.64 0.03 5.76
CA PRO A 184 -23.16 -0.32 4.43
C PRO A 184 -21.69 0.09 4.26
N VAL A 185 -20.89 -0.78 3.63
CA VAL A 185 -19.44 -0.57 3.46
C VAL A 185 -19.06 -0.80 2.00
N TYR A 186 -18.39 0.17 1.45
CA TYR A 186 -17.96 0.22 0.06
C TYR A 186 -16.46 0.42 -0.03
N GLY A 187 -15.80 -0.37 -0.84
CA GLY A 187 -14.40 -0.20 -1.17
C GLY A 187 -14.24 0.58 -2.46
N VAL A 188 -13.38 1.56 -2.46
CA VAL A 188 -13.06 2.37 -3.67
C VAL A 188 -11.81 1.82 -4.29
N GLU A 189 -11.92 1.35 -5.55
CA GLU A 189 -10.84 0.68 -6.28
C GLU A 189 -9.92 1.67 -6.98
N ARG A 190 -8.72 1.22 -7.27
CA ARG A 190 -7.66 2.02 -7.86
C ARG A 190 -7.97 2.42 -9.32
N LEU A 191 -7.72 3.70 -9.62
CA LEU A 191 -7.68 4.25 -10.97
C LEU A 191 -6.29 4.80 -11.29
N GLU A 192 -5.98 4.94 -12.57
CA GLU A 192 -4.83 5.71 -13.04
C GLU A 192 -5.17 7.23 -13.10
N GLY A 193 -4.14 8.06 -13.16
CA GLY A 193 -4.30 9.50 -13.25
C GLY A 193 -3.80 10.25 -12.02
N THR A 194 -4.00 11.55 -11.98
CA THR A 194 -3.68 12.39 -10.83
C THR A 194 -4.64 12.14 -9.65
N LEU A 195 -4.29 12.61 -8.47
CA LEU A 195 -5.15 12.50 -7.28
C LEU A 195 -6.54 13.12 -7.53
N GLU A 196 -6.54 14.29 -8.16
CA GLU A 196 -7.75 15.05 -8.48
C GLU A 196 -8.64 14.36 -9.51
N GLU A 197 -8.05 13.81 -10.57
CA GLU A 197 -8.78 13.08 -11.61
C GLU A 197 -9.41 11.80 -11.05
N ARG A 198 -8.67 11.06 -10.22
CA ARG A 198 -9.19 9.88 -9.53
C ARG A 198 -10.34 10.25 -8.60
N ALA A 199 -10.16 11.28 -7.76
CA ALA A 199 -11.21 11.73 -6.86
C ALA A 199 -12.48 12.12 -7.61
N ALA A 200 -12.36 12.89 -8.71
CA ALA A 200 -13.49 13.31 -9.53
C ALA A 200 -14.25 12.12 -10.13
N ALA A 201 -13.55 11.07 -10.52
CA ALA A 201 -14.16 9.87 -11.13
C ALA A 201 -15.06 9.09 -10.15
N TYR A 202 -14.86 9.22 -8.83
CA TYR A 202 -15.66 8.50 -7.84
C TYR A 202 -16.94 9.24 -7.41
N ILE A 203 -17.06 10.56 -7.66
CA ILE A 203 -18.11 11.43 -7.09
C ILE A 203 -19.51 10.90 -7.39
N ASP A 204 -19.78 10.55 -8.64
CA ASP A 204 -21.14 10.15 -9.05
C ASP A 204 -21.54 8.80 -8.42
N GLU A 205 -20.61 7.84 -8.35
CA GLU A 205 -20.87 6.55 -7.71
C GLU A 205 -21.04 6.72 -6.17
N ILE A 206 -20.22 7.56 -5.53
CA ILE A 206 -20.37 7.89 -4.09
C ILE A 206 -21.74 8.48 -3.83
N ARG A 207 -22.19 9.42 -4.67
CA ARG A 207 -23.54 10.01 -4.57
C ARG A 207 -24.62 8.95 -4.68
N GLU A 208 -24.51 8.03 -5.64
CA GLU A 208 -25.46 6.94 -5.83
C GLU A 208 -25.51 6.01 -4.61
N TYR A 209 -24.34 5.52 -4.15
CA TYR A 209 -24.27 4.60 -3.01
C TYR A 209 -24.51 5.30 -1.65
N SER A 210 -24.48 6.62 -1.57
CA SER A 210 -24.87 7.37 -0.36
C SER A 210 -26.34 7.22 -0.06
N ASP A 211 -27.17 7.09 -1.10
CA ASP A 211 -28.63 6.98 -1.02
C ASP A 211 -29.23 8.23 -0.27
N GLY A 212 -28.63 9.41 -0.52
CA GLY A 212 -29.05 10.68 0.08
C GLY A 212 -28.77 10.80 1.58
N ARG A 213 -27.90 9.98 2.14
CA ARG A 213 -27.49 9.99 3.55
C ARG A 213 -26.06 10.49 3.68
N PRO A 214 -25.67 10.97 4.88
CA PRO A 214 -24.28 11.31 5.14
C PRO A 214 -23.36 10.14 4.86
N VAL A 215 -22.11 10.43 4.45
CA VAL A 215 -21.08 9.43 4.18
C VAL A 215 -19.91 9.57 5.13
N VAL A 216 -19.26 8.48 5.43
CA VAL A 216 -17.94 8.44 6.07
C VAL A 216 -16.93 8.08 5.00
N LEU A 217 -15.92 8.91 4.85
CA LEU A 217 -14.82 8.65 3.93
C LEU A 217 -13.60 8.19 4.73
N GLY A 218 -12.90 7.19 4.27
CA GLY A 218 -11.68 6.76 4.95
C GLY A 218 -10.76 6.01 4.02
N GLY A 219 -9.53 5.81 4.46
CA GLY A 219 -8.54 5.06 3.69
C GLY A 219 -7.26 4.83 4.47
N TRP A 220 -6.51 3.84 4.02
CA TRP A 220 -5.22 3.51 4.60
C TRP A 220 -4.09 4.07 3.74
N SER A 221 -3.11 4.74 4.39
CA SER A 221 -1.94 5.29 3.69
C SER A 221 -2.36 6.27 2.59
N PHE A 222 -1.98 6.04 1.35
CA PHE A 222 -2.41 6.81 0.18
C PHE A 222 -3.93 6.99 0.09
N GLY A 223 -4.69 5.94 0.45
CA GLY A 223 -6.15 5.96 0.41
C GLY A 223 -6.78 7.04 1.30
N GLY A 224 -6.14 7.40 2.41
CA GLY A 224 -6.62 8.51 3.24
C GLY A 224 -6.44 9.87 2.59
N ALA A 225 -5.35 10.08 1.84
CA ALA A 225 -5.16 11.30 1.06
C ALA A 225 -6.20 11.39 -0.08
N LEU A 226 -6.50 10.27 -0.73
CA LEU A 226 -7.53 10.20 -1.76
C LEU A 226 -8.93 10.44 -1.18
N ALA A 227 -9.24 9.89 0.00
CA ALA A 227 -10.50 10.17 0.72
C ALA A 227 -10.64 11.66 1.07
N TYR A 228 -9.54 12.30 1.45
CA TYR A 228 -9.54 13.73 1.76
C TYR A 228 -9.73 14.60 0.51
N GLU A 229 -9.11 14.25 -0.62
CA GLU A 229 -9.33 14.92 -1.90
C GLU A 229 -10.78 14.77 -2.37
N VAL A 230 -11.38 13.59 -2.20
CA VAL A 230 -12.82 13.38 -2.48
C VAL A 230 -13.68 14.26 -1.58
N ALA A 231 -13.38 14.35 -0.28
CA ALA A 231 -14.09 15.24 0.63
C ALA A 231 -13.98 16.72 0.20
N HIS A 232 -12.81 17.12 -0.27
CA HIS A 232 -12.59 18.47 -0.82
C HIS A 232 -13.48 18.73 -2.04
N GLN A 233 -13.61 17.79 -2.97
CA GLN A 233 -14.45 17.94 -4.16
C GLN A 233 -15.95 17.80 -3.86
N LEU A 234 -16.33 17.10 -2.80
CA LEU A 234 -17.73 17.00 -2.35
C LEU A 234 -18.23 18.26 -1.62
N LYS A 235 -17.35 19.16 -1.19
CA LYS A 235 -17.67 20.33 -0.36
C LYS A 235 -18.85 21.17 -0.88
N ASP A 236 -18.94 21.34 -2.20
CA ASP A 236 -19.96 22.14 -2.85
C ASP A 236 -21.06 21.29 -3.51
N THR A 237 -21.21 20.04 -3.10
CA THR A 237 -22.24 19.12 -3.60
C THR A 237 -23.33 18.86 -2.58
N ASP A 238 -24.31 18.02 -2.95
CA ASP A 238 -25.41 17.58 -2.10
C ASP A 238 -25.06 16.37 -1.20
N VAL A 239 -23.83 15.85 -1.30
CA VAL A 239 -23.35 14.74 -0.47
C VAL A 239 -22.73 15.28 0.83
N GLU A 240 -23.35 14.99 1.94
CA GLU A 240 -22.83 15.35 3.27
C GLU A 240 -21.75 14.36 3.71
N VAL A 241 -20.56 14.87 4.02
CA VAL A 241 -19.48 14.06 4.64
C VAL A 241 -19.53 14.25 6.15
N ALA A 242 -19.81 13.17 6.89
CA ALA A 242 -19.94 13.21 8.34
C ALA A 242 -18.58 13.35 9.04
N TYR A 243 -17.59 12.60 8.63
CA TYR A 243 -16.20 12.69 9.09
C TYR A 243 -15.26 11.90 8.16
N ILE A 244 -13.96 12.10 8.34
CA ILE A 244 -12.90 11.37 7.61
C ILE A 244 -12.13 10.46 8.57
N ALA A 245 -11.93 9.19 8.19
CA ALA A 245 -11.15 8.19 8.93
C ALA A 245 -9.82 7.91 8.21
N LEU A 246 -8.72 8.42 8.75
CA LEU A 246 -7.39 8.28 8.20
C LEU A 246 -6.66 7.13 8.91
N LEU A 247 -6.40 6.04 8.19
CA LEU A 247 -5.65 4.90 8.72
C LEU A 247 -4.17 5.09 8.36
N ASP A 248 -3.44 5.67 9.29
CA ASP A 248 -2.00 5.97 9.19
C ASP A 248 -1.59 6.69 7.88
N THR A 249 -2.45 7.63 7.45
CA THR A 249 -2.13 8.58 6.38
C THR A 249 -1.34 9.72 6.99
N VAL A 250 -0.07 9.81 6.70
CA VAL A 250 0.88 10.70 7.39
C VAL A 250 1.91 11.27 6.44
N GLN A 251 2.50 12.39 6.82
CA GLN A 251 3.67 12.97 6.18
C GLN A 251 4.88 12.91 7.12
N PRO A 252 6.11 12.83 6.59
CA PRO A 252 7.31 12.97 7.40
C PRO A 252 7.39 14.38 8.01
N SER A 253 8.01 14.49 9.20
CA SER A 253 8.19 15.77 9.91
C SER A 253 9.01 16.78 9.09
N GLU A 254 9.91 16.28 8.24
CA GLU A 254 10.67 17.09 7.29
C GLU A 254 10.09 16.97 5.89
N PRO A 255 9.85 18.08 5.18
CA PRO A 255 9.36 18.04 3.80
C PRO A 255 10.31 17.28 2.88
N ILE A 256 9.75 16.48 1.99
CA ILE A 256 10.52 15.80 0.93
C ILE A 256 10.90 16.83 -0.13
N PRO A 257 12.20 17.12 -0.37
CA PRO A 257 12.59 18.13 -1.34
C PRO A 257 12.20 17.75 -2.77
N ASP A 258 11.63 18.69 -3.51
CA ASP A 258 11.35 18.53 -4.94
C ASP A 258 12.51 19.11 -5.77
N THR A 259 13.68 18.46 -5.65
CA THR A 259 14.89 18.82 -6.40
C THR A 259 15.34 17.67 -7.28
N MET A 260 16.06 17.97 -8.36
CA MET A 260 16.61 16.95 -9.25
C MET A 260 17.60 16.03 -8.50
N GLU A 261 18.34 16.54 -7.54
CA GLU A 261 19.26 15.78 -6.71
C GLU A 261 18.52 14.72 -5.88
N GLU A 262 17.46 15.12 -5.17
CA GLU A 262 16.62 14.21 -4.40
C GLU A 262 15.89 13.22 -5.30
N THR A 263 15.42 13.66 -6.46
CA THR A 263 14.79 12.78 -7.44
C THR A 263 15.75 11.68 -7.91
N LYS A 264 17.02 12.01 -8.19
CA LYS A 264 18.04 11.01 -8.53
C LYS A 264 18.31 10.04 -7.38
N ALA A 265 18.45 10.56 -6.16
CA ALA A 265 18.67 9.74 -4.98
C ALA A 265 17.50 8.75 -4.75
N ARG A 266 16.27 9.21 -4.92
CA ARG A 266 15.05 8.38 -4.83
C ARG A 266 15.03 7.27 -5.88
N TRP A 267 15.32 7.57 -7.14
CA TRP A 267 15.37 6.57 -8.20
C TRP A 267 16.47 5.54 -7.98
N LYS A 268 17.60 5.96 -7.40
CA LYS A 268 18.66 5.04 -6.98
C LYS A 268 18.16 4.08 -5.89
N ARG A 269 17.57 4.59 -4.82
CA ARG A 269 16.98 3.77 -3.74
C ARG A 269 15.92 2.80 -4.30
N TYR A 270 15.08 3.28 -5.20
CA TYR A 270 14.08 2.44 -5.85
C TYR A 270 14.70 1.30 -6.65
N SER A 271 15.72 1.56 -7.47
CA SER A 271 16.43 0.52 -8.23
C SER A 271 17.08 -0.52 -7.31
N GLU A 272 17.72 -0.08 -6.23
CA GLU A 272 18.33 -0.96 -5.23
C GLU A 272 17.27 -1.80 -4.49
N PHE A 273 16.15 -1.20 -4.13
CA PHE A 273 15.02 -1.89 -3.52
C PHE A 273 14.39 -2.92 -4.48
N ALA A 274 14.21 -2.59 -5.76
CA ALA A 274 13.69 -3.51 -6.76
C ALA A 274 14.59 -4.71 -6.95
N GLN A 275 15.92 -4.50 -7.01
CA GLN A 275 16.90 -5.57 -7.08
C GLN A 275 16.88 -6.47 -5.85
N LYS A 276 16.87 -5.88 -4.65
CA LYS A 276 16.87 -6.59 -3.37
C LYS A 276 15.58 -7.40 -3.14
N THR A 277 14.44 -6.80 -3.45
CA THR A 277 13.12 -7.33 -3.08
C THR A 277 12.52 -8.25 -4.14
N TYR A 278 12.77 -7.93 -5.41
CA TYR A 278 12.16 -8.62 -6.55
C TYR A 278 13.17 -9.28 -7.49
N GLY A 279 14.45 -9.08 -7.27
CA GLY A 279 15.51 -9.55 -8.19
C GLY A 279 15.50 -8.81 -9.52
N LEU A 280 14.86 -7.64 -9.62
CA LEU A 280 14.74 -6.86 -10.84
C LEU A 280 15.90 -5.86 -10.94
N ASP A 281 16.70 -6.00 -11.98
CA ASP A 281 17.76 -5.04 -12.30
C ASP A 281 17.19 -3.94 -13.19
N PHE A 282 16.75 -2.83 -12.56
CA PHE A 282 16.22 -1.66 -13.24
C PHE A 282 17.31 -0.59 -13.35
N PRO A 283 17.94 -0.43 -14.52
CA PRO A 283 18.95 0.61 -14.72
C PRO A 283 18.29 1.99 -14.76
N VAL A 284 18.79 2.93 -13.93
CA VAL A 284 18.29 4.31 -13.92
C VAL A 284 19.06 5.16 -14.92
N PRO A 285 18.46 5.58 -16.05
CA PRO A 285 19.11 6.47 -17.00
C PRO A 285 19.03 7.93 -16.49
N TYR A 286 19.96 8.33 -15.64
CA TYR A 286 20.00 9.67 -15.02
C TYR A 286 19.99 10.80 -16.04
N GLU A 287 20.59 10.62 -17.22
CA GLU A 287 20.58 11.62 -18.29
C GLU A 287 19.16 11.82 -18.86
N LEU A 288 18.38 10.76 -18.99
CA LEU A 288 16.96 10.85 -19.38
C LEU A 288 16.16 11.58 -18.28
N LEU A 289 16.39 11.26 -17.02
CA LEU A 289 15.76 11.91 -15.88
C LEU A 289 16.01 13.41 -15.88
N GLU A 290 17.26 13.85 -16.13
CA GLU A 290 17.64 15.27 -16.20
C GLU A 290 17.01 16.01 -17.38
N THR A 291 16.90 15.34 -18.54
CA THR A 291 16.48 15.99 -19.79
C THR A 291 14.98 15.91 -20.03
N ALA A 292 14.33 14.83 -19.62
CA ALA A 292 12.92 14.56 -19.89
C ALA A 292 12.04 14.53 -18.63
N GLY A 293 12.66 14.55 -17.43
CA GLY A 293 11.95 14.62 -16.15
C GLY A 293 11.47 13.26 -15.62
N GLU A 294 10.87 13.29 -14.45
CA GLU A 294 10.42 12.10 -13.72
C GLU A 294 9.25 11.39 -14.41
N GLU A 295 8.38 12.11 -15.11
CA GLU A 295 7.26 11.53 -15.86
C GLU A 295 7.74 10.56 -16.95
N ALA A 296 8.79 10.93 -17.69
CA ALA A 296 9.39 10.04 -18.66
C ALA A 296 10.01 8.79 -18.05
N MET A 297 10.56 8.92 -16.84
CA MET A 297 11.09 7.78 -16.07
C MET A 297 9.98 6.85 -15.60
N LEU A 298 8.84 7.37 -15.16
CA LEU A 298 7.67 6.58 -14.77
C LEU A 298 7.13 5.81 -15.98
N GLY A 299 7.01 6.44 -17.15
CA GLY A 299 6.61 5.76 -18.38
C GLY A 299 7.58 4.66 -18.80
N MET A 300 8.89 4.87 -18.62
CA MET A 300 9.89 3.84 -18.88
C MET A 300 9.82 2.68 -17.88
N LEU A 301 9.61 2.96 -16.60
CA LEU A 301 9.39 1.94 -15.58
C LEU A 301 8.14 1.10 -15.91
N GLU A 302 7.05 1.73 -16.29
CA GLU A 302 5.83 1.06 -16.70
C GLU A 302 6.09 0.09 -17.87
N GLN A 303 6.78 0.57 -18.92
CA GLN A 303 7.13 -0.26 -20.06
C GLN A 303 8.09 -1.39 -19.68
N PHE A 304 9.08 -1.13 -18.82
CA PHE A 304 9.99 -2.14 -18.30
C PHE A 304 9.24 -3.25 -17.58
N LEU A 305 8.37 -2.90 -16.64
CA LEU A 305 7.60 -3.88 -15.86
C LEU A 305 6.59 -4.65 -16.73
N ALA A 306 5.94 -3.98 -17.70
CA ALA A 306 5.00 -4.61 -18.63
C ALA A 306 5.68 -5.60 -19.60
N THR A 307 6.97 -5.43 -19.87
CA THR A 307 7.75 -6.32 -20.76
C THR A 307 8.57 -7.36 -20.00
N THR A 308 8.66 -7.26 -18.68
CA THR A 308 9.38 -8.21 -17.83
C THR A 308 8.52 -9.44 -17.59
N ASP A 309 9.05 -10.62 -17.89
CA ASP A 309 8.39 -11.89 -17.51
C ASP A 309 8.60 -12.14 -16.02
N ALA A 310 7.53 -11.91 -15.25
CA ALA A 310 7.55 -12.10 -13.81
C ALA A 310 8.01 -13.53 -13.41
N SER A 311 7.66 -14.54 -14.20
CA SER A 311 7.98 -15.94 -13.92
C SER A 311 9.48 -16.23 -14.00
N GLU A 312 10.23 -15.53 -14.87
CA GLU A 312 11.70 -15.66 -14.96
C GLU A 312 12.40 -15.20 -13.67
N HIS A 313 11.72 -14.33 -12.90
CA HIS A 313 12.19 -13.84 -11.59
C HIS A 313 11.54 -14.56 -10.41
N GLY A 314 10.75 -15.60 -10.65
CA GLY A 314 10.03 -16.33 -9.61
C GLY A 314 8.88 -15.51 -9.00
N LEU A 315 8.35 -14.52 -9.71
CA LEU A 315 7.28 -13.62 -9.26
C LEU A 315 5.94 -14.01 -9.89
N ALA A 316 4.86 -13.76 -9.15
CA ALA A 316 3.51 -13.84 -9.71
C ALA A 316 3.23 -12.66 -10.66
N ALA A 317 2.39 -12.88 -11.68
CA ALA A 317 2.08 -11.87 -12.69
C ALA A 317 1.59 -10.53 -12.11
N GLY A 318 0.75 -10.56 -11.07
CA GLY A 318 0.22 -9.34 -10.44
C GLY A 318 1.21 -8.56 -9.56
N VAL A 319 2.35 -9.17 -9.18
CA VAL A 319 3.31 -8.53 -8.25
C VAL A 319 4.01 -7.33 -8.90
N LEU A 320 4.37 -7.42 -10.17
CA LEU A 320 5.02 -6.32 -10.88
C LEU A 320 4.07 -5.14 -11.08
N GLU A 321 2.81 -5.41 -11.42
CA GLU A 321 1.79 -4.38 -11.55
C GLU A 321 1.51 -3.68 -10.21
N HIS A 322 1.39 -4.45 -9.13
CA HIS A 322 1.24 -3.91 -7.78
C HIS A 322 2.45 -3.03 -7.41
N GLN A 323 3.66 -3.46 -7.73
CA GLN A 323 4.89 -2.70 -7.48
C GLN A 323 4.89 -1.36 -8.23
N ARG A 324 4.54 -1.35 -9.51
CA ARG A 324 4.43 -0.14 -10.34
C ARG A 324 3.38 0.81 -9.76
N ALA A 325 2.19 0.30 -9.54
CA ALA A 325 1.07 1.07 -9.02
C ALA A 325 1.39 1.67 -7.64
N SER A 326 2.03 0.89 -6.76
CA SER A 326 2.46 1.34 -5.43
C SER A 326 3.49 2.46 -5.52
N PHE A 327 4.48 2.34 -6.41
CA PHE A 327 5.48 3.39 -6.62
C PHE A 327 4.84 4.69 -7.10
N VAL A 328 3.95 4.62 -8.09
CA VAL A 328 3.24 5.80 -8.63
C VAL A 328 2.41 6.49 -7.55
N ASP A 329 1.61 5.73 -6.80
CA ASP A 329 0.73 6.26 -5.77
C ASP A 329 1.51 6.89 -4.61
N ASN A 330 2.58 6.24 -4.14
CA ASN A 330 3.46 6.82 -3.13
C ASN A 330 4.15 8.09 -3.63
N ARG A 331 4.50 8.15 -4.91
CA ARG A 331 5.10 9.34 -5.51
C ARG A 331 4.14 10.52 -5.55
N ILE A 332 2.83 10.27 -5.74
CA ILE A 332 1.80 11.29 -5.59
C ILE A 332 1.75 11.79 -4.13
N LEU A 333 1.72 10.88 -3.16
CA LEU A 333 1.68 11.21 -1.73
C LEU A 333 2.90 12.02 -1.27
N ASP A 334 4.09 11.65 -1.71
CA ASP A 334 5.36 12.33 -1.39
C ASP A 334 5.41 13.79 -1.85
N LYS A 335 4.71 14.10 -2.96
CA LYS A 335 4.64 15.45 -3.53
C LYS A 335 3.49 16.30 -2.96
N LEU A 336 2.66 15.69 -2.13
CA LEU A 336 1.42 16.31 -1.68
C LEU A 336 1.68 17.32 -0.56
N ASP A 337 1.16 18.53 -0.72
CA ASP A 337 1.06 19.52 0.36
C ASP A 337 -0.35 19.45 0.95
N PHE A 338 -0.48 19.01 2.20
CA PHE A 338 -1.76 18.89 2.89
C PHE A 338 -2.47 20.24 3.07
N HIS A 339 -1.73 21.38 3.07
CA HIS A 339 -2.32 22.71 3.18
C HIS A 339 -3.30 23.03 2.04
N ARG A 340 -3.23 22.31 0.90
CA ARG A 340 -4.21 22.43 -0.19
C ARG A 340 -5.65 22.18 0.26
N TRP A 341 -5.83 21.43 1.35
CA TRP A 341 -7.12 21.05 1.90
C TRP A 341 -7.55 21.88 3.14
N ALA A 342 -6.86 22.97 3.45
CA ALA A 342 -7.14 23.78 4.63
C ALA A 342 -8.59 24.35 4.69
N GLU A 343 -9.28 24.37 3.54
CA GLU A 343 -10.69 24.78 3.47
C GLU A 343 -11.69 23.67 3.87
N VAL A 344 -11.23 22.40 3.97
CA VAL A 344 -12.07 21.26 4.33
C VAL A 344 -12.18 21.20 5.85
N GLN A 345 -13.26 21.78 6.36
CA GLN A 345 -13.52 21.83 7.82
C GLN A 345 -14.45 20.69 8.22
N LEU A 346 -13.91 19.49 8.36
CA LEU A 346 -14.61 18.27 8.75
C LEU A 346 -13.92 17.65 9.97
N PRO A 347 -14.67 16.93 10.83
CA PRO A 347 -14.06 16.11 11.85
C PRO A 347 -13.17 15.03 11.22
N VAL A 348 -11.99 14.81 11.76
CA VAL A 348 -11.04 13.81 11.28
C VAL A 348 -10.61 12.91 12.44
N VAL A 349 -10.58 11.62 12.18
CA VAL A 349 -9.95 10.63 13.08
C VAL A 349 -8.71 10.09 12.40
N LEU A 350 -7.56 10.30 13.02
CA LEU A 350 -6.29 9.70 12.60
C LEU A 350 -5.98 8.47 13.47
N PHE A 351 -6.01 7.30 12.88
CA PHE A 351 -5.52 6.07 13.47
C PHE A 351 -4.03 5.95 13.20
N ARG A 352 -3.20 6.16 14.20
CA ARG A 352 -1.76 6.35 14.06
C ARG A 352 -0.99 5.09 14.49
N ALA A 353 -0.24 4.46 13.58
CA ALA A 353 0.70 3.39 13.88
C ALA A 353 1.88 3.88 14.74
N GLU A 354 2.58 2.98 15.41
CA GLU A 354 3.75 3.34 16.23
C GLU A 354 4.90 3.86 15.38
N ARG A 355 5.07 3.32 14.17
CA ARG A 355 6.12 3.74 13.23
C ARG A 355 5.75 3.39 11.79
N MET A 356 6.47 3.95 10.84
CA MET A 356 6.45 3.50 9.46
C MET A 356 7.21 2.17 9.30
N HIS A 357 6.87 1.36 8.30
CA HIS A 357 7.56 0.10 8.04
C HIS A 357 8.90 0.31 7.33
N ASP A 358 9.82 -0.64 7.50
CA ASP A 358 11.21 -0.52 7.04
C ASP A 358 11.34 -0.31 5.52
N GLY A 359 10.47 -0.96 4.71
CA GLY A 359 10.49 -0.78 3.26
C GLY A 359 10.15 0.63 2.79
N ALA A 360 9.23 1.33 3.47
CA ALA A 360 8.94 2.73 3.16
C ALA A 360 10.09 3.64 3.58
N ILE A 361 10.72 3.38 4.75
CA ILE A 361 11.89 4.12 5.22
C ILE A 361 13.09 3.91 4.28
N GLU A 362 13.28 2.70 3.74
CA GLU A 362 14.32 2.41 2.76
C GLU A 362 14.13 3.22 1.47
N LEU A 363 12.89 3.38 1.02
CA LEU A 363 12.56 4.16 -0.18
C LEU A 363 12.60 5.67 0.07
N GLU A 364 12.07 6.13 1.21
CA GLU A 364 12.09 7.53 1.63
C GLU A 364 12.46 7.62 3.13
N PRO A 365 13.74 7.87 3.43
CA PRO A 365 14.26 7.84 4.81
C PRO A 365 13.60 8.81 5.78
N ARG A 366 12.98 9.89 5.29
CA ARG A 366 12.29 10.89 6.13
C ARG A 366 11.09 10.32 6.86
N TYR A 367 10.50 9.22 6.34
CA TYR A 367 9.44 8.49 7.05
C TYR A 367 9.90 7.79 8.34
N ALA A 368 11.19 7.77 8.65
CA ALA A 368 11.68 7.38 9.98
C ALA A 368 11.24 8.37 11.08
N HIS A 369 10.94 9.62 10.71
CA HIS A 369 10.53 10.68 11.63
C HIS A 369 9.19 11.28 11.18
N ILE A 370 8.14 10.98 11.93
CA ILE A 370 6.77 11.44 11.69
C ILE A 370 6.23 11.99 13.00
N ASP A 371 5.70 13.20 12.96
CA ASP A 371 5.05 13.80 14.12
C ASP A 371 3.84 13.00 14.60
N PRO A 372 3.46 13.04 15.88
CA PRO A 372 2.34 12.26 16.42
C PRO A 372 1.02 12.48 15.70
N ASP A 373 0.80 13.67 15.16
CA ASP A 373 -0.38 14.08 14.40
C ASP A 373 -0.27 13.80 12.89
N GLY A 374 0.85 13.26 12.42
CA GLY A 374 1.09 12.95 11.00
C GLY A 374 1.05 14.16 10.07
N GLY A 375 1.19 15.38 10.60
CA GLY A 375 1.11 16.64 9.84
C GLY A 375 -0.30 17.21 9.72
N TRP A 376 -1.34 16.56 10.27
CA TRP A 376 -2.74 16.96 10.08
C TRP A 376 -3.17 18.14 10.94
N SER A 377 -2.60 18.38 12.14
CA SER A 377 -2.99 19.50 13.01
C SER A 377 -2.73 20.88 12.39
N ALA A 378 -1.93 20.94 11.33
CA ALA A 378 -1.72 22.18 10.58
C ALA A 378 -2.97 22.65 9.80
N ILE A 379 -3.91 21.75 9.49
CA ILE A 379 -5.08 22.03 8.65
C ILE A 379 -6.40 21.55 9.23
N VAL A 380 -6.39 20.72 10.28
CA VAL A 380 -7.58 20.11 10.88
C VAL A 380 -7.76 20.63 12.30
N ASP A 381 -8.85 21.34 12.56
CA ASP A 381 -9.18 21.87 13.89
C ASP A 381 -9.79 20.77 14.80
N ASP A 382 -10.64 19.90 14.26
CA ASP A 382 -11.28 18.76 14.96
C ASP A 382 -10.59 17.44 14.61
N LEU A 383 -9.39 17.26 15.17
CA LEU A 383 -8.54 16.07 14.95
C LEU A 383 -8.53 15.17 16.19
N ASP A 384 -9.08 13.98 16.05
CA ASP A 384 -9.00 12.91 17.06
C ASP A 384 -7.89 11.93 16.66
N ILE A 385 -6.95 11.63 17.56
CA ILE A 385 -5.80 10.75 17.29
C ILE A 385 -5.91 9.49 18.13
N VAL A 386 -6.06 8.34 17.45
CA VAL A 386 -6.16 7.02 18.07
C VAL A 386 -4.87 6.25 17.81
N GLN A 387 -4.10 5.98 18.87
CA GLN A 387 -2.86 5.22 18.76
C GLN A 387 -3.13 3.73 18.54
N LEU A 388 -2.49 3.16 17.54
CA LEU A 388 -2.51 1.74 17.22
C LEU A 388 -1.18 1.08 17.62
N LYS A 389 -1.22 -0.23 17.85
CA LYS A 389 -0.03 -1.05 18.05
C LYS A 389 0.50 -1.59 16.73
N GLY A 390 1.83 -1.65 16.61
CA GLY A 390 2.50 -2.15 15.42
C GLY A 390 2.88 -1.04 14.44
N ASP A 391 3.46 -1.44 13.33
CA ASP A 391 3.88 -0.54 12.26
C ASP A 391 2.75 -0.27 11.25
N HIS A 392 3.06 0.56 10.27
CA HIS A 392 2.16 0.95 9.18
C HIS A 392 1.46 -0.24 8.50
N LEU A 393 2.19 -1.34 8.26
CA LEU A 393 1.63 -2.52 7.57
C LEU A 393 0.68 -3.33 8.44
N ALA A 394 0.77 -3.20 9.76
CA ALA A 394 -0.11 -3.92 10.70
C ALA A 394 -1.51 -3.26 10.83
N VAL A 395 -1.69 -2.05 10.34
CA VAL A 395 -2.94 -1.27 10.52
C VAL A 395 -4.20 -1.98 10.00
N PRO A 396 -4.21 -2.59 8.79
CA PRO A 396 -5.40 -3.27 8.29
C PRO A 396 -5.65 -4.66 8.90
N ASP A 397 -4.75 -5.14 9.75
CA ASP A 397 -4.82 -6.47 10.36
C ASP A 397 -5.17 -6.40 11.85
N GLU A 398 -5.57 -7.56 12.43
CA GLU A 398 -5.78 -7.68 13.87
C GLU A 398 -4.43 -7.65 14.63
N PRO A 399 -4.35 -6.99 15.78
CA PRO A 399 -5.46 -6.39 16.55
C PRO A 399 -5.78 -4.94 16.20
N ALA A 400 -4.98 -4.26 15.36
CA ALA A 400 -5.13 -2.84 15.08
C ALA A 400 -6.48 -2.52 14.42
N ILE A 401 -6.89 -3.30 13.41
CA ILE A 401 -8.16 -3.08 12.72
C ILE A 401 -9.38 -3.26 13.64
N GLY A 402 -9.26 -4.07 14.69
CA GLY A 402 -10.28 -4.20 15.74
C GLY A 402 -10.48 -2.90 16.52
N VAL A 403 -9.40 -2.17 16.82
CA VAL A 403 -9.44 -0.85 17.46
C VAL A 403 -10.08 0.18 16.52
N VAL A 404 -9.68 0.20 15.25
CA VAL A 404 -10.27 1.05 14.21
C VAL A 404 -11.77 0.82 14.11
N GLY A 405 -12.19 -0.44 13.96
CA GLY A 405 -13.60 -0.81 13.82
C GLY A 405 -14.43 -0.42 15.04
N ALA A 406 -13.93 -0.64 16.26
CA ALA A 406 -14.63 -0.26 17.48
C ALA A 406 -14.81 1.27 17.61
N HIS A 407 -13.79 2.04 17.28
CA HIS A 407 -13.86 3.51 17.31
C HIS A 407 -14.81 4.04 16.24
N MET A 408 -14.70 3.56 14.99
CA MET A 408 -15.61 3.95 13.92
C MET A 408 -17.06 3.57 14.22
N ALA A 409 -17.31 2.36 14.73
CA ALA A 409 -18.64 1.91 15.12
C ALA A 409 -19.28 2.83 16.18
N LYS A 410 -18.50 3.21 17.21
CA LYS A 410 -18.96 4.18 18.22
C LYS A 410 -19.34 5.51 17.58
N ARG A 411 -18.45 6.07 16.74
CA ARG A 411 -18.68 7.39 16.11
C ARG A 411 -19.85 7.36 15.13
N ILE A 412 -20.02 6.29 14.36
CA ILE A 412 -21.18 6.11 13.47
C ILE A 412 -22.50 6.08 14.27
N ASN A 413 -22.53 5.46 15.45
CA ASN A 413 -23.71 5.42 16.31
C ASN A 413 -24.03 6.78 16.96
N GLU A 414 -23.04 7.67 17.06
CA GLU A 414 -23.22 9.03 17.59
C GLU A 414 -23.76 10.00 16.53
N LEU A 415 -23.79 9.62 15.25
CA LEU A 415 -24.34 10.41 14.13
C LEU A 415 -25.88 10.27 14.01
N GLU A 416 -26.52 9.41 14.80
CA GLU A 416 -27.97 9.29 14.90
C GLU A 416 -28.51 10.33 15.90
#